data_917199d19653fffae9469ae1224172e7
#
_entry.id   917199d19653fffae9469ae1224172e7
#
_cell.length_a   1.000
_cell.length_b   1.000
_cell.length_c   1.000
_cell.angle_alpha   90.00
_cell.angle_beta   90.00
_cell.angle_gamma   90.00
#
_symmetry.space_group_name_H-M   'P 1'
#
loop_
_entity.id
_entity.type
_entity.pdbx_description
1 polymer ?
#
loop_
_entity_poly.entity_id
_entity_poly.type
_entity_poly.pdbx_seq_one_letter_code
_entity_poly.pdbx_strand_id
1 'polypeptide(L)'
;MVQSVPAEPAQPVKSSKEEDGRWYSPIVLKLAQEAKISQAELDAIPGTGYEGRLSKKDIKDYITTKKSGITPQSDTENLRQPSTQPTISDRRNPPSPVDGVHHHQPTQPTIDDRRNPASVTEDETVEMDRVARIISDHMVMSKKVSPHVTTVVEADVTRLVKWRNRTKDAFFKREGVALTFMPAIAEATAKALAEFPHVNASVDGYKVILKKHINLGIAVSLPDGNLIVPVIHDADKLNLNGLAANIDTLAAKARTGKLMPDDIQGGTFTITNFGSFKSLFGTPIINQPQVAILGVGFIEKKPAVVETPEGDTIAIRHKMYLSLSYDHRIINGALGGEFLR
;
A
#
# COMPACT_ATOMS: atom_id res chain seq x y z
N MET A 1 18.55 35.60 59.16
CA MET A 1 17.29 34.82 58.95
C MET A 1 16.57 35.46 57.78
N VAL A 2 16.65 34.87 56.59
CA VAL A 2 15.91 35.28 55.42
C VAL A 2 15.14 34.05 54.97
N GLN A 3 13.80 34.13 55.04
CA GLN A 3 12.87 33.07 54.70
C GLN A 3 12.77 32.93 53.17
N SER A 4 12.98 31.75 52.70
CA SER A 4 12.73 31.33 51.31
C SER A 4 11.23 31.05 51.11
N VAL A 5 10.64 31.69 50.10
CA VAL A 5 9.26 31.44 49.61
C VAL A 5 9.32 30.32 48.57
N PRO A 6 8.42 29.31 48.64
CA PRO A 6 8.40 28.22 47.66
C PRO A 6 7.72 28.66 46.35
N ALA A 7 8.26 28.23 45.21
CA ALA A 7 7.69 28.43 43.89
C ALA A 7 6.47 27.52 43.69
N GLU A 8 5.39 28.09 43.20
CA GLU A 8 4.13 27.48 42.82
C GLU A 8 4.28 26.69 41.50
N PRO A 9 3.67 25.49 41.33
CA PRO A 9 3.80 24.69 40.12
C PRO A 9 2.90 25.24 39.00
N ALA A 10 3.47 25.34 37.81
CA ALA A 10 2.81 25.80 36.59
C ALA A 10 1.67 24.86 36.19
N GLN A 11 0.47 25.42 36.01
CA GLN A 11 -0.74 24.74 35.55
C GLN A 11 -0.65 24.34 34.05
N PRO A 12 -1.30 23.23 33.63
CA PRO A 12 -1.30 22.82 32.23
C PRO A 12 -2.20 23.72 31.40
N VAL A 13 -1.69 24.18 30.28
CA VAL A 13 -2.43 25.00 29.30
C VAL A 13 -3.57 24.18 28.70
N LYS A 14 -4.81 24.59 28.99
CA LYS A 14 -6.05 24.08 28.36
C LYS A 14 -6.12 24.54 26.92
N SER A 15 -6.49 23.62 26.01
CA SER A 15 -6.86 23.91 24.63
C SER A 15 -8.12 24.77 24.61
N SER A 16 -8.01 26.03 24.21
CA SER A 16 -9.14 26.91 23.92
C SER A 16 -9.36 26.97 22.40
N LYS A 17 -10.54 26.49 21.94
CA LYS A 17 -11.21 27.01 20.76
C LYS A 17 -11.71 28.40 21.13
N GLU A 18 -11.36 29.41 20.30
CA GLU A 18 -12.28 30.44 19.85
C GLU A 18 -11.53 31.61 19.18
N GLU A 19 -12.13 32.06 18.08
CA GLU A 19 -12.03 33.33 17.37
C GLU A 19 -10.80 33.58 16.47
N ASP A 20 -11.08 33.60 15.15
CA ASP A 20 -10.33 34.25 14.04
C ASP A 20 -8.79 34.18 14.05
N GLY A 21 -8.21 33.07 14.42
CA GLY A 21 -6.78 32.83 14.40
C GLY A 21 -6.37 31.70 13.45
N ARG A 22 -5.35 31.94 12.64
CA ARG A 22 -4.71 30.95 11.78
C ARG A 22 -4.30 29.73 12.60
N TRP A 23 -4.70 28.51 12.17
CA TRP A 23 -4.37 27.27 12.89
C TRP A 23 -2.92 26.89 12.75
N TYR A 24 -2.24 26.56 13.84
CA TYR A 24 -0.85 26.14 13.89
C TYR A 24 -0.68 24.73 14.45
N SER A 25 0.24 23.96 13.88
CA SER A 25 0.52 22.62 14.41
C SER A 25 1.27 22.70 15.75
N PRO A 26 1.12 21.71 16.65
CA PRO A 26 1.85 21.70 17.94
C PRO A 26 3.36 21.82 17.80
N ILE A 27 3.95 21.31 16.71
CA ILE A 27 5.38 21.40 16.42
C ILE A 27 5.79 22.83 16.08
N VAL A 28 4.96 23.55 15.32
CA VAL A 28 5.20 24.96 14.97
C VAL A 28 5.12 25.83 16.21
N LEU A 29 4.12 25.64 17.06
CA LEU A 29 3.97 26.37 18.31
C LEU A 29 5.15 26.15 19.27
N LYS A 30 5.62 24.90 19.36
CA LYS A 30 6.80 24.57 20.19
C LYS A 30 8.06 25.29 19.70
N LEU A 31 8.32 25.26 18.39
CA LEU A 31 9.49 25.96 17.81
C LEU A 31 9.40 27.47 17.93
N ALA A 32 8.20 28.05 17.81
CA ALA A 32 7.97 29.47 18.03
C ALA A 32 8.26 29.88 19.49
N GLN A 33 7.81 29.08 20.45
CA GLN A 33 8.03 29.29 21.87
C GLN A 33 9.52 29.18 22.23
N GLU A 34 10.23 28.17 21.71
CA GLU A 34 11.69 28.00 21.90
C GLU A 34 12.49 29.17 21.31
N ALA A 35 12.02 29.72 20.18
CA ALA A 35 12.66 30.86 19.50
C ALA A 35 12.16 32.23 19.98
N LYS A 36 11.25 32.28 20.97
CA LYS A 36 10.64 33.52 21.51
C LYS A 36 9.99 34.38 20.40
N ILE A 37 9.26 33.75 19.49
CA ILE A 37 8.51 34.41 18.44
C ILE A 37 7.12 34.74 18.96
N SER A 38 6.68 36.00 18.81
CA SER A 38 5.36 36.43 19.25
C SER A 38 4.27 35.93 18.31
N GLN A 39 3.00 35.87 18.76
CA GLN A 39 1.86 35.46 17.94
C GLN A 39 1.71 36.32 16.68
N ALA A 40 1.87 37.64 16.80
CA ALA A 40 1.81 38.56 15.67
C ALA A 40 2.91 38.32 14.63
N GLU A 41 4.12 37.95 15.06
CA GLU A 41 5.21 37.56 14.16
C GLU A 41 4.88 36.20 13.47
N LEU A 42 4.25 35.27 14.19
CA LEU A 42 3.88 33.95 13.66
C LEU A 42 2.83 34.07 12.57
N ASP A 43 1.87 35.00 12.75
CA ASP A 43 0.79 35.28 11.80
C ASP A 43 1.32 35.96 10.51
N ALA A 44 2.42 36.72 10.63
CA ALA A 44 3.06 37.40 9.51
C ALA A 44 3.95 36.49 8.63
N ILE A 45 4.32 35.28 9.09
CA ILE A 45 5.14 34.36 8.31
C ILE A 45 4.31 33.74 7.18
N PRO A 46 4.74 33.84 5.90
CA PRO A 46 4.05 33.15 4.80
C PRO A 46 4.18 31.64 4.93
N GLY A 47 3.07 30.91 4.92
CA GLY A 47 3.08 29.45 4.97
C GLY A 47 3.18 28.84 3.57
N THR A 48 4.11 27.91 3.38
CA THR A 48 4.27 27.14 2.13
C THR A 48 3.59 25.76 2.19
N GLY A 49 2.92 25.43 3.31
CA GLY A 49 2.19 24.18 3.47
C GLY A 49 0.81 24.20 2.78
N TYR A 50 0.15 23.03 2.82
CA TYR A 50 -1.20 22.86 2.25
C TYR A 50 -2.18 23.93 2.77
N GLU A 51 -2.93 24.58 1.88
CA GLU A 51 -3.84 25.70 2.17
C GLU A 51 -3.16 26.91 2.86
N GLY A 52 -1.88 27.18 2.54
CA GLY A 52 -1.18 28.30 3.13
C GLY A 52 -0.84 28.15 4.62
N ARG A 53 -0.84 26.91 5.14
CA ARG A 53 -0.49 26.61 6.53
C ARG A 53 1.01 26.74 6.76
N LEU A 54 1.38 27.20 7.96
CA LEU A 54 2.77 27.31 8.35
C LEU A 54 3.38 25.94 8.60
N SER A 55 4.43 25.58 7.84
CA SER A 55 5.15 24.32 7.97
C SER A 55 6.33 24.44 8.95
N LYS A 56 6.83 23.26 9.40
CA LYS A 56 8.06 23.21 10.23
C LYS A 56 9.26 23.84 9.52
N LYS A 57 9.30 23.79 8.19
CA LYS A 57 10.37 24.37 7.38
C LYS A 57 10.30 25.89 7.43
N ASP A 58 9.13 26.46 7.20
CA ASP A 58 8.93 27.92 7.16
C ASP A 58 9.36 28.61 8.45
N ILE A 59 8.99 28.02 9.61
CA ILE A 59 9.40 28.59 10.90
C ILE A 59 10.90 28.43 11.16
N LYS A 60 11.54 27.36 10.69
CA LYS A 60 13.00 27.21 10.81
C LYS A 60 13.75 28.21 9.94
N ASP A 61 13.28 28.40 8.69
CA ASP A 61 13.88 29.37 7.77
C ASP A 61 13.74 30.80 8.31
N TYR A 62 12.56 31.13 8.89
CA TYR A 62 12.35 32.42 9.58
C TYR A 62 13.27 32.60 10.78
N ILE A 63 13.44 31.58 11.63
CA ILE A 63 14.36 31.63 12.79
C ILE A 63 15.82 31.86 12.33
N THR A 64 16.22 31.22 11.24
CA THR A 64 17.56 31.35 10.66
C THR A 64 17.77 32.75 10.14
N THR A 65 16.81 33.33 9.42
CA THR A 65 16.83 34.67 8.87
C THR A 65 16.85 35.74 10.01
N LYS A 66 16.03 35.54 11.05
CA LYS A 66 16.00 36.42 12.24
C LYS A 66 17.33 36.41 12.99
N LYS A 67 18.03 35.27 13.06
CA LYS A 67 19.37 35.18 13.67
C LYS A 67 20.45 35.85 12.81
N SER A 68 20.25 35.95 11.49
CA SER A 68 21.18 36.55 10.54
C SER A 68 21.00 38.08 10.39
N GLY A 69 20.08 38.70 11.13
CA GLY A 69 19.90 40.17 11.17
C GLY A 69 19.28 40.78 9.91
N ILE A 70 18.68 40.00 9.01
CA ILE A 70 18.04 40.49 7.78
C ILE A 70 16.53 40.50 7.98
N THR A 71 15.94 41.70 8.07
CA THR A 71 14.48 41.88 8.11
C THR A 71 13.95 41.82 6.70
N PRO A 72 12.98 40.95 6.34
CA PRO A 72 12.34 40.99 5.01
C PRO A 72 11.36 42.14 4.96
N GLN A 73 11.61 43.13 4.09
CA GLN A 73 10.58 44.04 3.60
C GLN A 73 9.69 43.35 2.58
N SER A 74 8.41 43.63 2.70
CA SER A 74 7.38 43.28 1.74
C SER A 74 7.58 43.97 0.39
N ASP A 75 7.83 43.24 -0.66
CA ASP A 75 7.64 43.71 -2.03
C ASP A 75 6.69 42.77 -2.78
N THR A 76 5.46 43.22 -2.91
CA THR A 76 4.52 42.83 -3.96
C THR A 76 4.86 43.68 -5.17
N GLU A 77 5.30 43.09 -6.27
CA GLU A 77 4.86 43.39 -7.64
C GLU A 77 5.73 42.70 -8.72
N ASN A 78 5.01 42.17 -9.70
CA ASN A 78 5.42 41.90 -11.06
C ASN A 78 6.57 40.89 -11.34
N LEU A 79 6.16 39.79 -11.99
CA LEU A 79 6.68 39.44 -13.31
C LEU A 79 5.88 38.28 -13.93
N ARG A 80 4.91 38.67 -14.76
CA ARG A 80 4.48 37.84 -15.92
C ARG A 80 5.54 38.03 -17.00
N GLN A 81 6.08 36.95 -17.54
CA GLN A 81 6.28 36.76 -18.99
C GLN A 81 6.76 35.34 -19.35
N PRO A 82 6.55 34.91 -20.61
CA PRO A 82 6.37 33.52 -20.97
C PRO A 82 7.64 32.90 -21.56
N SER A 83 7.86 31.62 -21.32
CA SER A 83 8.91 30.86 -21.97
C SER A 83 8.48 30.33 -23.33
N THR A 84 9.17 30.78 -24.33
CA THR A 84 9.19 30.39 -25.73
C THR A 84 9.47 28.91 -25.97
N GLN A 85 8.63 28.29 -26.79
CA GLN A 85 8.91 27.00 -27.45
C GLN A 85 9.96 27.18 -28.55
N PRO A 86 10.85 26.24 -28.84
CA PRO A 86 11.59 26.19 -30.09
C PRO A 86 10.78 25.44 -31.15
N THR A 87 10.47 26.15 -32.19
CA THR A 87 10.04 25.68 -33.51
C THR A 87 11.19 24.99 -34.24
N ILE A 88 10.91 23.82 -34.81
CA ILE A 88 11.74 23.25 -35.91
C ILE A 88 10.87 23.16 -37.14
N SER A 89 11.11 24.05 -38.09
CA SER A 89 10.76 23.95 -39.51
C SER A 89 11.87 23.11 -40.20
N ASP A 90 11.68 22.30 -41.18
CA ASP A 90 11.23 22.51 -42.52
C ASP A 90 11.50 21.30 -43.44
N ARG A 91 10.66 21.15 -44.47
CA ARG A 91 10.92 20.61 -45.82
C ARG A 91 10.82 19.08 -46.02
N ARG A 92 9.86 18.60 -46.80
CA ARG A 92 9.72 18.71 -48.27
C ARG A 92 8.45 18.02 -48.78
N ASN A 93 7.72 18.70 -49.64
CA ASN A 93 6.66 18.23 -50.55
C ASN A 93 7.29 17.84 -51.94
N PRO A 94 6.49 17.43 -52.94
CA PRO A 94 5.77 16.17 -53.16
C PRO A 94 6.28 15.46 -54.48
N PRO A 95 5.57 14.50 -55.06
CA PRO A 95 4.69 14.76 -56.21
C PRO A 95 3.39 13.93 -56.31
N SER A 96 2.38 14.56 -56.95
CA SER A 96 1.18 13.95 -57.54
C SER A 96 1.46 13.60 -59.02
N PRO A 97 0.49 13.15 -59.87
CA PRO A 97 -0.74 12.36 -59.69
C PRO A 97 -0.80 11.17 -60.69
N VAL A 98 -1.78 10.29 -60.60
CA VAL A 98 -2.34 9.53 -61.73
C VAL A 98 -3.82 9.26 -61.58
N ASP A 99 -4.50 9.48 -62.69
CA ASP A 99 -5.92 9.49 -62.96
C ASP A 99 -6.64 8.16 -62.86
N GLY A 100 -7.96 8.26 -62.60
CA GLY A 100 -8.99 7.50 -63.28
C GLY A 100 -9.61 6.36 -62.50
N VAL A 101 -10.88 6.47 -62.18
CA VAL A 101 -11.96 5.62 -62.69
C VAL A 101 -13.21 5.62 -61.78
N HIS A 102 -14.29 6.12 -62.34
CA HIS A 102 -15.73 5.82 -62.16
C HIS A 102 -16.44 5.85 -60.82
N HIS A 103 -17.41 6.77 -60.82
CA HIS A 103 -18.58 6.91 -59.98
C HIS A 103 -19.39 5.61 -59.77
N HIS A 104 -19.65 5.31 -58.50
CA HIS A 104 -20.96 4.83 -58.06
C HIS A 104 -21.29 5.55 -56.74
N GLN A 105 -22.32 6.42 -56.80
CA GLN A 105 -22.98 6.96 -55.60
C GLN A 105 -23.84 5.83 -54.96
N PRO A 106 -23.66 5.56 -53.70
CA PRO A 106 -24.70 4.95 -52.87
C PRO A 106 -25.49 6.05 -52.24
N THR A 107 -26.81 5.99 -52.42
CA THR A 107 -27.84 6.74 -51.74
C THR A 107 -27.59 6.83 -50.24
N GLN A 108 -27.50 8.06 -49.71
CA GLN A 108 -27.49 8.33 -48.26
C GLN A 108 -28.81 7.83 -47.64
N PRO A 109 -28.78 7.04 -46.58
CA PRO A 109 -29.93 6.93 -45.69
C PRO A 109 -30.01 8.18 -44.87
N THR A 110 -31.14 8.86 -44.94
CA THR A 110 -31.55 9.92 -44.03
C THR A 110 -31.60 9.38 -42.63
N ILE A 111 -30.56 9.63 -41.86
CA ILE A 111 -30.54 9.39 -40.42
C ILE A 111 -31.32 10.54 -39.80
N ASP A 112 -32.47 10.20 -39.22
CA ASP A 112 -33.27 11.07 -38.40
C ASP A 112 -32.45 11.59 -37.22
N ASP A 113 -31.96 12.80 -37.32
CA ASP A 113 -31.02 13.45 -36.40
C ASP A 113 -31.76 14.01 -35.18
N ARG A 114 -32.48 13.13 -34.47
CA ARG A 114 -33.01 13.39 -33.14
C ARG A 114 -32.38 12.49 -32.08
N ARG A 115 -31.07 12.39 -32.07
CA ARG A 115 -30.36 12.05 -30.85
C ARG A 115 -29.96 13.36 -30.17
N ASN A 116 -30.75 13.70 -29.17
CA ASN A 116 -30.37 14.60 -28.10
C ASN A 116 -28.90 14.36 -27.78
N PRO A 117 -28.00 15.36 -27.85
CA PRO A 117 -26.63 15.15 -27.39
C PRO A 117 -26.75 14.70 -25.94
N ALA A 118 -26.34 13.45 -25.70
CA ALA A 118 -26.19 12.94 -24.34
C ALA A 118 -25.46 14.02 -23.54
N SER A 119 -26.11 14.50 -22.50
CA SER A 119 -25.51 15.42 -21.54
C SER A 119 -24.15 14.84 -21.18
N VAL A 120 -23.09 15.55 -21.48
CA VAL A 120 -21.76 15.26 -20.93
C VAL A 120 -21.98 15.32 -19.44
N THR A 121 -22.07 14.16 -18.81
CA THR A 121 -22.15 14.08 -17.36
C THR A 121 -20.84 14.66 -16.86
N GLU A 122 -20.94 15.78 -16.15
CA GLU A 122 -19.77 16.33 -15.45
C GLU A 122 -19.16 15.25 -14.60
N ASP A 123 -17.82 15.16 -14.55
CA ASP A 123 -17.11 14.20 -13.74
C ASP A 123 -17.55 14.34 -12.28
N GLU A 124 -17.93 13.21 -11.66
CA GLU A 124 -18.29 13.18 -10.25
C GLU A 124 -17.02 13.13 -9.40
N THR A 125 -16.85 14.12 -8.53
CA THR A 125 -15.74 14.13 -7.56
C THR A 125 -16.21 13.57 -6.24
N VAL A 126 -15.62 12.43 -5.83
CA VAL A 126 -15.90 11.76 -4.55
C VAL A 126 -14.67 11.86 -3.66
N GLU A 127 -14.82 12.39 -2.46
CA GLU A 127 -13.75 12.44 -1.48
C GLU A 127 -13.54 11.07 -0.82
N MET A 128 -12.27 10.69 -0.64
CA MET A 128 -11.91 9.51 0.14
C MET A 128 -12.30 9.69 1.61
N ASP A 129 -12.86 8.66 2.22
CA ASP A 129 -13.08 8.63 3.65
C ASP A 129 -11.77 8.63 4.45
N ARG A 130 -11.86 8.77 5.77
CA ARG A 130 -10.68 8.84 6.64
C ARG A 130 -9.80 7.59 6.56
N VAL A 131 -10.40 6.41 6.47
CA VAL A 131 -9.68 5.11 6.43
C VAL A 131 -8.98 4.96 5.10
N ALA A 132 -9.66 5.25 3.99
CA ALA A 132 -9.09 5.21 2.64
C ALA A 132 -7.90 6.18 2.51
N ARG A 133 -7.97 7.39 3.10
CA ARG A 133 -6.84 8.35 3.11
C ARG A 133 -5.62 7.78 3.85
N ILE A 134 -5.81 7.18 5.03
CA ILE A 134 -4.71 6.56 5.81
C ILE A 134 -4.07 5.42 5.02
N ILE A 135 -4.87 4.57 4.37
CA ILE A 135 -4.38 3.48 3.54
C ILE A 135 -3.60 4.04 2.33
N SER A 136 -4.14 5.06 1.66
CA SER A 136 -3.49 5.72 0.52
C SER A 136 -2.11 6.26 0.89
N ASP A 137 -2.02 7.02 1.99
CA ASP A 137 -0.74 7.57 2.48
C ASP A 137 0.27 6.47 2.82
N HIS A 138 -0.20 5.39 3.46
CA HIS A 138 0.63 4.25 3.82
C HIS A 138 1.17 3.50 2.58
N MET A 139 0.35 3.32 1.54
CA MET A 139 0.77 2.68 0.29
C MET A 139 1.76 3.54 -0.49
N VAL A 140 1.52 4.85 -0.59
CA VAL A 140 2.45 5.79 -1.21
C VAL A 140 3.78 5.83 -0.46
N MET A 141 3.74 5.87 0.87
CA MET A 141 4.92 5.81 1.72
C MET A 141 5.71 4.52 1.51
N SER A 142 5.03 3.37 1.47
CA SER A 142 5.67 2.07 1.24
C SER A 142 6.45 2.03 -0.08
N LYS A 143 5.85 2.52 -1.16
CA LYS A 143 6.51 2.60 -2.48
C LYS A 143 7.70 3.56 -2.51
N LYS A 144 7.70 4.61 -1.69
CA LYS A 144 8.82 5.56 -1.57
C LYS A 144 9.97 5.00 -0.74
N VAL A 145 9.67 4.22 0.30
CA VAL A 145 10.68 3.72 1.25
C VAL A 145 11.36 2.47 0.74
N SER A 146 10.61 1.54 0.15
CA SER A 146 11.10 0.23 -0.27
C SER A 146 11.15 0.13 -1.80
N PRO A 147 12.32 -0.09 -2.42
CA PRO A 147 12.41 -0.47 -3.81
C PRO A 147 11.88 -1.89 -4.01
N HIS A 148 10.62 -1.98 -4.48
CA HIS A 148 9.93 -3.25 -4.65
C HIS A 148 10.43 -4.02 -5.86
N VAL A 149 10.79 -5.28 -5.66
CA VAL A 149 10.97 -6.28 -6.71
C VAL A 149 10.00 -7.43 -6.43
N THR A 150 9.49 -8.06 -7.49
CA THR A 150 8.58 -9.20 -7.35
C THR A 150 9.14 -10.38 -8.11
N THR A 151 9.29 -11.51 -7.43
CA THR A 151 9.60 -12.82 -8.02
C THR A 151 8.33 -13.67 -8.03
N VAL A 152 8.09 -14.40 -9.12
CA VAL A 152 6.90 -15.24 -9.28
C VAL A 152 7.34 -16.65 -9.64
N VAL A 153 6.74 -17.64 -8.97
CA VAL A 153 6.93 -19.07 -9.28
C VAL A 153 5.60 -19.76 -9.51
N GLU A 154 5.58 -20.77 -10.35
CA GLU A 154 4.42 -21.66 -10.54
C GLU A 154 4.60 -22.93 -9.71
N ALA A 155 3.74 -23.15 -8.72
CA ALA A 155 3.76 -24.31 -7.85
C ALA A 155 2.75 -25.39 -8.29
N ASP A 156 3.14 -26.66 -8.25
CA ASP A 156 2.24 -27.81 -8.41
C ASP A 156 1.58 -28.14 -7.07
N VAL A 157 0.35 -27.74 -6.89
CA VAL A 157 -0.44 -27.96 -5.68
C VAL A 157 -1.42 -29.13 -5.79
N THR A 158 -1.22 -30.03 -6.75
CA THR A 158 -2.12 -31.18 -7.00
C THR A 158 -2.27 -32.07 -5.77
N ARG A 159 -1.17 -32.32 -5.04
CA ARG A 159 -1.19 -33.11 -3.79
C ARG A 159 -2.00 -32.40 -2.70
N LEU A 160 -1.80 -31.10 -2.54
CA LEU A 160 -2.52 -30.27 -1.58
C LEU A 160 -4.03 -30.23 -1.88
N VAL A 161 -4.42 -30.04 -3.15
CA VAL A 161 -5.83 -30.05 -3.57
C VAL A 161 -6.48 -31.41 -3.30
N LYS A 162 -5.81 -32.52 -3.67
CA LYS A 162 -6.32 -33.87 -3.43
C LYS A 162 -6.45 -34.15 -1.93
N TRP A 163 -5.45 -33.79 -1.13
CA TRP A 163 -5.47 -33.94 0.32
C TRP A 163 -6.63 -33.16 0.95
N ARG A 164 -6.72 -31.87 0.66
CA ARG A 164 -7.79 -31.00 1.19
C ARG A 164 -9.17 -31.55 0.83
N ASN A 165 -9.40 -31.98 -0.42
CA ASN A 165 -10.70 -32.49 -0.86
C ASN A 165 -11.10 -33.78 -0.15
N ARG A 166 -10.14 -34.63 0.24
CA ARG A 166 -10.43 -35.85 1.01
C ARG A 166 -10.69 -35.57 2.49
N THR A 167 -10.08 -34.51 3.04
CA THR A 167 -10.02 -34.30 4.49
C THR A 167 -11.03 -33.25 4.97
N LYS A 168 -11.48 -32.35 4.10
CA LYS A 168 -12.26 -31.14 4.46
C LYS A 168 -13.53 -31.44 5.28
N ASP A 169 -14.26 -32.49 4.94
CA ASP A 169 -15.54 -32.81 5.57
C ASP A 169 -15.34 -33.42 6.97
N ALA A 170 -14.35 -34.31 7.11
CA ALA A 170 -13.94 -34.86 8.40
C ALA A 170 -13.32 -33.77 9.31
N PHE A 171 -12.55 -32.86 8.74
CA PHE A 171 -11.98 -31.74 9.45
C PHE A 171 -13.09 -30.82 9.99
N PHE A 172 -14.05 -30.44 9.14
CA PHE A 172 -15.19 -29.60 9.57
C PHE A 172 -16.01 -30.26 10.69
N LYS A 173 -16.26 -31.55 10.58
CA LYS A 173 -17.00 -32.29 11.65
C LYS A 173 -16.24 -32.28 12.99
N ARG A 174 -14.91 -32.30 12.97
CA ARG A 174 -14.08 -32.36 14.16
C ARG A 174 -13.80 -31.01 14.77
N GLU A 175 -13.45 -30.01 13.91
CA GLU A 175 -12.94 -28.71 14.37
C GLU A 175 -14.00 -27.60 14.30
N GLY A 176 -15.14 -27.80 13.60
CA GLY A 176 -16.19 -26.80 13.44
C GLY A 176 -15.86 -25.68 12.45
N VAL A 177 -14.66 -25.69 11.86
CA VAL A 177 -14.18 -24.67 10.92
C VAL A 177 -13.90 -25.26 9.52
N ALA A 178 -14.09 -24.46 8.47
CA ALA A 178 -13.88 -24.92 7.10
C ALA A 178 -12.37 -25.04 6.76
N LEU A 179 -11.94 -26.20 6.28
CA LEU A 179 -10.57 -26.39 5.82
C LEU A 179 -10.39 -25.75 4.43
N THR A 180 -9.80 -24.54 4.40
CA THR A 180 -9.37 -23.87 3.17
C THR A 180 -7.93 -24.22 2.83
N PHE A 181 -7.37 -23.63 1.76
CA PHE A 181 -5.94 -23.79 1.43
C PHE A 181 -5.02 -22.90 2.28
N MET A 182 -5.57 -21.80 2.82
CA MET A 182 -4.78 -20.81 3.55
C MET A 182 -4.04 -21.34 4.78
N PRO A 183 -4.61 -22.23 5.62
CA PRO A 183 -3.88 -22.79 6.75
C PRO A 183 -2.61 -23.53 6.35
N ALA A 184 -2.65 -24.32 5.27
CA ALA A 184 -1.48 -25.06 4.78
C ALA A 184 -0.43 -24.11 4.17
N ILE A 185 -0.87 -23.06 3.47
CA ILE A 185 0.03 -22.02 2.94
C ILE A 185 0.66 -21.23 4.08
N ALA A 186 -0.12 -20.85 5.09
CA ALA A 186 0.38 -20.14 6.26
C ALA A 186 1.42 -20.98 7.04
N GLU A 187 1.15 -22.28 7.22
CA GLU A 187 2.12 -23.19 7.87
C GLU A 187 3.42 -23.29 7.07
N ALA A 188 3.35 -23.48 5.76
CA ALA A 188 4.54 -23.52 4.89
C ALA A 188 5.29 -22.19 4.93
N THR A 189 4.59 -21.05 4.88
CA THR A 189 5.19 -19.72 4.97
C THR A 189 5.87 -19.49 6.32
N ALA A 190 5.24 -19.88 7.43
CA ALA A 190 5.84 -19.73 8.76
C ALA A 190 7.13 -20.55 8.89
N LYS A 191 7.16 -21.78 8.35
CA LYS A 191 8.37 -22.61 8.30
C LYS A 191 9.47 -21.98 7.46
N ALA A 192 9.13 -21.50 6.26
CA ALA A 192 10.08 -20.81 5.40
C ALA A 192 10.66 -19.54 6.06
N LEU A 193 9.83 -18.75 6.76
CA LEU A 193 10.30 -17.56 7.49
C LEU A 193 11.28 -17.90 8.62
N ALA A 194 11.13 -19.05 9.26
CA ALA A 194 12.09 -19.54 10.26
C ALA A 194 13.44 -19.90 9.63
N GLU A 195 13.44 -20.44 8.40
CA GLU A 195 14.65 -20.79 7.65
C GLU A 195 15.30 -19.56 7.00
N PHE A 196 14.52 -18.56 6.64
CA PHE A 196 14.96 -17.34 5.94
C PHE A 196 14.71 -16.07 6.78
N PRO A 197 15.42 -15.85 7.91
CA PRO A 197 15.11 -14.76 8.85
C PRO A 197 15.24 -13.36 8.25
N HIS A 198 16.01 -13.16 7.17
CA HIS A 198 16.09 -11.88 6.47
C HIS A 198 14.79 -11.49 5.75
N VAL A 199 13.92 -12.47 5.47
CA VAL A 199 12.57 -12.21 4.91
C VAL A 199 11.58 -11.82 6.02
N ASN A 200 11.88 -12.20 7.28
CA ASN A 200 11.12 -11.81 8.47
C ASN A 200 11.80 -10.68 9.23
N ALA A 201 11.95 -9.52 8.60
CA ALA A 201 12.73 -8.39 9.09
C ALA A 201 12.02 -7.05 8.92
N SER A 202 12.63 -6.00 9.43
CA SER A 202 12.32 -4.60 9.12
C SER A 202 13.62 -3.81 8.93
N VAL A 203 13.53 -2.65 8.25
CA VAL A 203 14.69 -1.77 7.98
C VAL A 203 14.50 -0.45 8.68
N ASP A 204 15.52 -0.04 9.43
CA ASP A 204 15.61 1.29 10.06
C ASP A 204 16.94 1.94 9.63
N GLY A 205 16.86 2.91 8.72
CA GLY A 205 18.04 3.48 8.07
C GLY A 205 18.87 2.40 7.37
N TYR A 206 20.08 2.16 7.85
CA TYR A 206 21.00 1.11 7.38
C TYR A 206 21.03 -0.14 8.29
N LYS A 207 20.12 -0.24 9.25
CA LYS A 207 20.04 -1.37 10.17
C LYS A 207 18.93 -2.32 9.73
N VAL A 208 19.24 -3.61 9.66
CA VAL A 208 18.26 -4.68 9.46
C VAL A 208 17.89 -5.25 10.84
N ILE A 209 16.62 -5.25 11.16
CA ILE A 209 16.09 -5.75 12.43
C ILE A 209 15.41 -7.09 12.15
N LEU A 210 16.09 -8.20 12.42
CA LEU A 210 15.53 -9.54 12.31
C LEU A 210 14.50 -9.78 13.41
N LYS A 211 13.28 -10.18 13.03
CA LYS A 211 12.20 -10.41 13.98
C LYS A 211 12.31 -11.79 14.58
N LYS A 212 12.19 -11.89 15.92
CA LYS A 212 12.21 -13.18 16.65
C LYS A 212 10.89 -13.93 16.55
N HIS A 213 9.79 -13.19 16.46
CA HIS A 213 8.44 -13.74 16.33
C HIS A 213 8.05 -13.78 14.86
N ILE A 214 7.31 -14.81 14.46
CA ILE A 214 6.73 -14.93 13.13
C ILE A 214 5.24 -14.66 13.25
N ASN A 215 4.87 -13.42 12.97
CA ASN A 215 3.48 -12.94 13.07
C ASN A 215 2.93 -12.73 11.66
N LEU A 216 2.03 -13.63 11.24
CA LEU A 216 1.49 -13.63 9.89
C LEU A 216 0.25 -12.75 9.77
N GLY A 217 0.35 -11.67 9.01
CA GLY A 217 -0.81 -10.91 8.54
C GLY A 217 -1.52 -11.65 7.41
N ILE A 218 -2.83 -11.82 7.51
CA ILE A 218 -3.66 -12.43 6.46
C ILE A 218 -4.60 -11.37 5.90
N ALA A 219 -4.44 -10.99 4.63
CA ALA A 219 -5.30 -9.99 4.01
C ALA A 219 -6.74 -10.49 3.87
N VAL A 220 -7.71 -9.76 4.41
CA VAL A 220 -9.13 -10.05 4.37
C VAL A 220 -9.87 -8.89 3.69
N SER A 221 -10.64 -9.20 2.64
CA SER A 221 -11.52 -8.24 2.00
C SER A 221 -12.78 -8.03 2.83
N LEU A 222 -13.14 -6.77 3.01
CA LEU A 222 -14.36 -6.35 3.70
C LEU A 222 -15.53 -6.17 2.72
N PRO A 223 -16.80 -6.18 3.21
CA PRO A 223 -17.97 -6.00 2.34
C PRO A 223 -18.02 -4.65 1.61
N ASP A 224 -17.40 -3.62 2.17
CA ASP A 224 -17.29 -2.27 1.61
C ASP A 224 -16.18 -2.13 0.55
N GLY A 225 -15.50 -3.21 0.21
CA GLY A 225 -14.39 -3.24 -0.75
C GLY A 225 -13.04 -2.89 -0.15
N ASN A 226 -12.96 -2.46 1.10
CA ASN A 226 -11.72 -2.21 1.81
C ASN A 226 -10.98 -3.52 2.15
N LEU A 227 -9.70 -3.41 2.46
CA LEU A 227 -8.86 -4.52 2.88
C LEU A 227 -8.33 -4.26 4.29
N ILE A 228 -8.38 -5.29 5.14
CA ILE A 228 -7.73 -5.26 6.45
C ILE A 228 -6.82 -6.47 6.60
N VAL A 229 -5.78 -6.34 7.41
CA VAL A 229 -4.76 -7.39 7.58
C VAL A 229 -4.68 -7.79 9.05
N PRO A 230 -5.59 -8.65 9.56
CA PRO A 230 -5.44 -9.23 10.88
C PRO A 230 -4.21 -10.12 10.98
N VAL A 231 -3.66 -10.26 12.19
CA VAL A 231 -2.37 -10.86 12.48
C VAL A 231 -2.53 -12.11 13.34
N ILE A 232 -1.93 -13.21 12.89
CA ILE A 232 -1.76 -14.43 13.68
C ILE A 232 -0.40 -14.34 14.35
N HIS A 233 -0.38 -14.17 15.66
CA HIS A 233 0.85 -14.10 16.43
C HIS A 233 1.50 -15.47 16.59
N ASP A 234 2.85 -15.52 16.55
CA ASP A 234 3.64 -16.73 16.73
C ASP A 234 3.13 -17.90 15.87
N ALA A 235 2.89 -17.65 14.59
CA ALA A 235 2.30 -18.60 13.65
C ALA A 235 3.15 -19.88 13.49
N ASP A 236 4.45 -19.80 13.70
CA ASP A 236 5.38 -20.92 13.70
C ASP A 236 5.16 -21.93 14.85
N LYS A 237 4.53 -21.49 15.94
CA LYS A 237 4.18 -22.33 17.10
C LYS A 237 2.83 -23.04 16.96
N LEU A 238 2.06 -22.68 15.95
CA LEU A 238 0.74 -23.25 15.71
C LEU A 238 0.82 -24.41 14.71
N ASN A 239 0.02 -25.43 14.97
CA ASN A 239 -0.23 -26.49 14.00
C ASN A 239 -1.31 -26.08 13.01
N LEU A 240 -1.57 -26.90 11.99
CA LEU A 240 -2.58 -26.64 10.96
C LEU A 240 -3.98 -26.32 11.54
N ASN A 241 -4.40 -27.03 12.60
CA ASN A 241 -5.71 -26.82 13.22
C ASN A 241 -5.77 -25.45 13.90
N GLY A 242 -4.73 -25.08 14.64
CA GLY A 242 -4.58 -23.78 15.27
C GLY A 242 -4.58 -22.63 14.23
N LEU A 243 -3.85 -22.81 13.14
CA LEU A 243 -3.85 -21.83 12.05
C LEU A 243 -5.24 -21.72 11.40
N ALA A 244 -5.92 -22.83 11.14
CA ALA A 244 -7.26 -22.80 10.56
C ALA A 244 -8.27 -22.08 11.46
N ALA A 245 -8.26 -22.36 12.76
CA ALA A 245 -9.13 -21.72 13.74
C ALA A 245 -8.86 -20.20 13.87
N ASN A 246 -7.57 -19.80 13.90
CA ASN A 246 -7.20 -18.39 13.97
C ASN A 246 -7.61 -17.64 12.69
N ILE A 247 -7.35 -18.20 11.50
CA ILE A 247 -7.73 -17.60 10.22
C ILE A 247 -9.25 -17.39 10.14
N ASP A 248 -10.05 -18.40 10.51
CA ASP A 248 -11.51 -18.32 10.49
C ASP A 248 -12.03 -17.27 11.47
N THR A 249 -11.54 -17.29 12.72
CA THR A 249 -11.93 -16.35 13.79
C THR A 249 -11.60 -14.91 13.41
N LEU A 250 -10.36 -14.65 12.94
CA LEU A 250 -9.93 -13.31 12.57
C LEU A 250 -10.67 -12.80 11.32
N ALA A 251 -10.94 -13.68 10.34
CA ALA A 251 -11.73 -13.31 9.18
C ALA A 251 -13.20 -13.00 9.54
N ALA A 252 -13.80 -13.74 10.48
CA ALA A 252 -15.15 -13.46 11.00
C ALA A 252 -15.20 -12.13 11.76
N LYS A 253 -14.23 -11.88 12.65
CA LYS A 253 -14.09 -10.59 13.37
C LYS A 253 -13.91 -9.43 12.39
N ALA A 254 -13.08 -9.60 11.35
CA ALA A 254 -12.85 -8.58 10.32
C ALA A 254 -14.15 -8.18 9.63
N ARG A 255 -14.90 -9.14 9.10
CA ARG A 255 -16.15 -8.90 8.36
C ARG A 255 -17.27 -8.31 9.22
N THR A 256 -17.22 -8.53 10.55
CA THR A 256 -18.21 -8.01 11.52
C THR A 256 -17.74 -6.73 12.21
N GLY A 257 -16.58 -6.18 11.85
CA GLY A 257 -16.02 -4.96 12.47
C GLY A 257 -15.64 -5.13 13.95
N LYS A 258 -15.32 -6.36 14.38
CA LYS A 258 -15.01 -6.70 15.79
C LYS A 258 -13.53 -6.97 16.06
N LEU A 259 -12.66 -6.56 15.15
CA LEU A 259 -11.21 -6.66 15.37
C LEU A 259 -10.78 -5.69 16.48
N MET A 260 -9.96 -6.18 17.39
CA MET A 260 -9.31 -5.38 18.42
C MET A 260 -7.96 -4.85 17.88
N PRO A 261 -7.39 -3.79 18.47
CA PRO A 261 -6.07 -3.28 18.09
C PRO A 261 -4.98 -4.36 18.04
N ASP A 262 -4.97 -5.29 18.98
CA ASP A 262 -4.02 -6.39 19.04
C ASP A 262 -4.21 -7.40 17.89
N ASP A 263 -5.41 -7.51 17.33
CA ASP A 263 -5.68 -8.38 16.19
C ASP A 263 -5.06 -7.86 14.88
N ILE A 264 -4.60 -6.58 14.81
CA ILE A 264 -4.10 -5.94 13.58
C ILE A 264 -2.66 -5.40 13.70
N GLN A 265 -2.07 -5.42 14.89
CA GLN A 265 -0.74 -4.89 15.15
C GLN A 265 0.32 -6.00 15.23
N GLY A 266 1.59 -5.62 15.11
CA GLY A 266 2.71 -6.53 15.35
C GLY A 266 2.96 -7.58 14.25
N GLY A 267 2.30 -7.47 13.09
CA GLY A 267 2.57 -8.34 11.94
C GLY A 267 3.99 -8.17 11.40
N THR A 268 4.66 -9.28 11.11
CA THR A 268 6.06 -9.28 10.61
C THR A 268 6.16 -9.68 9.14
N PHE A 269 5.15 -10.36 8.61
CA PHE A 269 5.03 -10.77 7.22
C PHE A 269 3.54 -10.83 6.84
N THR A 270 3.20 -10.55 5.58
CA THR A 270 1.81 -10.54 5.11
C THR A 270 1.58 -11.55 3.98
N ILE A 271 0.45 -12.25 4.03
CA ILE A 271 -0.03 -13.10 2.94
C ILE A 271 -1.31 -12.48 2.39
N THR A 272 -1.37 -12.28 1.07
CA THR A 272 -2.56 -11.81 0.36
C THR A 272 -3.02 -12.84 -0.67
N ASN A 273 -4.34 -13.01 -0.84
CA ASN A 273 -4.91 -14.05 -1.69
C ASN A 273 -5.67 -13.44 -2.88
N PHE A 274 -5.02 -13.36 -4.02
CA PHE A 274 -5.63 -12.95 -5.29
C PHE A 274 -6.53 -14.02 -5.91
N GLY A 275 -6.31 -15.28 -5.53
CA GLY A 275 -7.08 -16.42 -6.06
C GLY A 275 -8.55 -16.38 -5.73
N SER A 276 -8.96 -15.68 -4.66
CA SER A 276 -10.37 -15.43 -4.33
C SER A 276 -11.11 -14.66 -5.44
N PHE A 277 -10.39 -13.85 -6.20
CA PHE A 277 -10.88 -13.07 -7.35
C PHE A 277 -10.56 -13.71 -8.70
N LYS A 278 -10.10 -14.97 -8.72
CA LYS A 278 -9.64 -15.72 -9.91
C LYS A 278 -8.45 -15.06 -10.63
N SER A 279 -7.71 -14.19 -9.97
CA SER A 279 -6.48 -13.62 -10.53
C SER A 279 -5.35 -14.63 -10.44
N LEU A 280 -4.58 -14.78 -11.52
CA LEU A 280 -3.48 -15.76 -11.60
C LEU A 280 -2.36 -15.39 -10.62
N PHE A 281 -1.92 -14.14 -10.62
CA PHE A 281 -0.94 -13.58 -9.69
C PHE A 281 -1.13 -12.06 -9.59
N GLY A 282 -0.41 -11.43 -8.69
CA GLY A 282 -0.36 -9.99 -8.54
C GLY A 282 1.00 -9.56 -8.00
N THR A 283 1.27 -8.25 -8.01
CA THR A 283 2.47 -7.63 -7.46
C THR A 283 2.07 -6.77 -6.25
N PRO A 284 1.89 -7.37 -5.07
CA PRO A 284 1.36 -6.64 -3.92
C PRO A 284 2.36 -5.60 -3.40
N ILE A 285 1.85 -4.53 -2.82
CA ILE A 285 2.65 -3.52 -2.13
C ILE A 285 2.97 -4.02 -0.72
N ILE A 286 4.22 -3.84 -0.29
CA ILE A 286 4.69 -4.26 1.03
C ILE A 286 3.96 -3.48 2.13
N ASN A 287 3.46 -4.18 3.14
CA ASN A 287 2.84 -3.60 4.32
C ASN A 287 3.91 -3.15 5.32
N GLN A 288 4.33 -1.89 5.27
CA GLN A 288 5.38 -1.36 6.15
C GLN A 288 5.05 -1.53 7.64
N PRO A 289 6.04 -1.80 8.51
CA PRO A 289 7.49 -1.81 8.28
C PRO A 289 8.06 -3.18 7.85
N GLN A 290 7.22 -4.09 7.36
CA GLN A 290 7.64 -5.37 6.81
C GLN A 290 8.51 -5.18 5.57
N VAL A 291 9.27 -6.22 5.21
CA VAL A 291 10.18 -6.18 4.06
C VAL A 291 9.73 -7.07 2.90
N ALA A 292 8.68 -7.86 3.12
CA ALA A 292 8.13 -8.72 2.07
C ALA A 292 6.65 -9.03 2.30
N ILE A 293 5.98 -9.44 1.22
CA ILE A 293 4.58 -9.86 1.18
C ILE A 293 4.42 -10.97 0.15
N LEU A 294 3.71 -12.05 0.53
CA LEU A 294 3.41 -13.19 -0.34
C LEU A 294 2.03 -13.04 -0.96
N GLY A 295 1.95 -13.06 -2.28
CA GLY A 295 0.73 -13.15 -3.05
C GLY A 295 0.42 -14.59 -3.46
N VAL A 296 -0.79 -15.05 -3.16
CA VAL A 296 -1.28 -16.40 -3.53
C VAL A 296 -2.26 -16.26 -4.69
N GLY A 297 -1.96 -16.90 -5.81
CA GLY A 297 -2.78 -16.87 -7.01
C GLY A 297 -3.92 -17.90 -7.00
N PHE A 298 -4.71 -17.86 -8.07
CA PHE A 298 -5.80 -18.81 -8.29
C PHE A 298 -5.25 -20.21 -8.58
N ILE A 299 -5.89 -21.23 -7.97
CA ILE A 299 -5.57 -22.62 -8.23
C ILE A 299 -6.41 -23.10 -9.42
N GLU A 300 -5.77 -23.42 -10.53
CA GLU A 300 -6.43 -23.89 -11.74
C GLU A 300 -5.88 -25.23 -12.24
N LYS A 301 -6.66 -25.93 -13.06
CA LYS A 301 -6.21 -27.13 -13.75
C LYS A 301 -5.50 -26.74 -15.03
N LYS A 302 -4.26 -27.22 -15.20
CA LYS A 302 -3.46 -27.02 -16.41
C LYS A 302 -2.89 -28.34 -16.92
N PRO A 303 -2.67 -28.51 -18.22
CA PRO A 303 -1.78 -29.54 -18.73
C PRO A 303 -0.36 -29.22 -18.28
N ALA A 304 0.35 -30.22 -17.80
CA ALA A 304 1.74 -30.09 -17.40
C ALA A 304 2.51 -31.33 -17.79
N VAL A 305 3.77 -31.13 -18.15
CA VAL A 305 4.71 -32.22 -18.36
C VAL A 305 5.00 -32.89 -17.02
N VAL A 306 4.98 -34.21 -17.03
CA VAL A 306 5.36 -35.05 -15.89
C VAL A 306 6.42 -36.03 -16.35
N GLU A 307 7.58 -35.94 -15.75
CA GLU A 307 8.66 -36.88 -15.98
C GLU A 307 8.30 -38.25 -15.36
N THR A 308 8.39 -39.30 -16.16
CA THR A 308 8.21 -40.69 -15.70
C THR A 308 9.42 -41.53 -16.13
N PRO A 309 9.63 -42.70 -15.53
CA PRO A 309 10.75 -43.59 -15.91
C PRO A 309 10.74 -43.96 -17.42
N GLU A 310 9.53 -43.94 -18.03
CA GLU A 310 9.32 -44.26 -19.45
C GLU A 310 9.42 -43.03 -20.36
N GLY A 311 9.69 -41.85 -19.80
CA GLY A 311 9.77 -40.57 -20.52
C GLY A 311 8.71 -39.57 -20.08
N ASP A 312 8.68 -38.42 -20.75
CA ASP A 312 7.78 -37.32 -20.44
C ASP A 312 6.34 -37.63 -20.90
N THR A 313 5.38 -37.37 -20.00
CA THR A 313 3.94 -37.48 -20.29
C THR A 313 3.23 -36.16 -19.96
N ILE A 314 2.06 -35.96 -20.56
CA ILE A 314 1.18 -34.81 -20.23
C ILE A 314 0.10 -35.28 -19.26
N ALA A 315 0.03 -34.61 -18.12
CA ALA A 315 -1.01 -34.85 -17.13
C ALA A 315 -1.70 -33.56 -16.68
N ILE A 316 -2.95 -33.67 -16.24
CA ILE A 316 -3.68 -32.55 -15.65
C ILE A 316 -3.18 -32.35 -14.22
N ARG A 317 -2.65 -31.16 -13.95
CA ARG A 317 -2.15 -30.75 -12.65
C ARG A 317 -2.93 -29.52 -12.14
N HIS A 318 -3.00 -29.36 -10.83
CA HIS A 318 -3.46 -28.13 -10.20
C HIS A 318 -2.24 -27.23 -9.98
N LYS A 319 -2.23 -26.11 -10.66
CA LYS A 319 -1.13 -25.15 -10.62
C LYS A 319 -1.59 -23.88 -9.92
N MET A 320 -0.68 -23.22 -9.23
CA MET A 320 -0.88 -21.96 -8.53
C MET A 320 0.37 -21.12 -8.65
N TYR A 321 0.19 -19.82 -8.91
CA TYR A 321 1.30 -18.88 -8.84
C TYR A 321 1.45 -18.36 -7.42
N LEU A 322 2.70 -18.26 -6.98
CA LEU A 322 3.12 -17.56 -5.78
C LEU A 322 3.97 -16.37 -6.20
N SER A 323 3.65 -15.19 -5.72
CA SER A 323 4.38 -13.96 -5.99
C SER A 323 4.90 -13.37 -4.68
N LEU A 324 6.21 -13.17 -4.57
CA LEU A 324 6.84 -12.51 -3.43
C LEU A 324 7.28 -11.12 -3.86
N SER A 325 6.64 -10.07 -3.33
CA SER A 325 7.17 -8.71 -3.42
C SER A 325 8.02 -8.43 -2.21
N TYR A 326 9.23 -7.92 -2.41
CA TYR A 326 10.20 -7.70 -1.35
C TYR A 326 11.02 -6.42 -1.54
N ASP A 327 11.56 -5.95 -0.43
CA ASP A 327 12.44 -4.78 -0.37
C ASP A 327 13.84 -5.15 -0.84
N HIS A 328 14.21 -4.67 -2.03
CA HIS A 328 15.48 -5.04 -2.67
C HIS A 328 16.72 -4.42 -1.99
N ARG A 329 16.52 -3.60 -0.96
CA ARG A 329 17.65 -3.11 -0.14
C ARG A 329 18.30 -4.22 0.67
N ILE A 330 17.51 -5.25 1.05
CA ILE A 330 17.96 -6.34 1.93
C ILE A 330 17.67 -7.76 1.39
N ILE A 331 16.70 -7.91 0.50
CA ILE A 331 16.39 -9.19 -0.13
C ILE A 331 16.78 -9.09 -1.61
N ASN A 332 17.73 -9.91 -2.04
CA ASN A 332 18.12 -10.02 -3.44
C ASN A 332 17.30 -11.11 -4.16
N GLY A 333 17.48 -11.22 -5.48
CA GLY A 333 16.75 -12.18 -6.30
C GLY A 333 17.00 -13.65 -5.93
N ALA A 334 18.21 -13.98 -5.48
CA ALA A 334 18.56 -15.34 -5.05
C ALA A 334 17.78 -15.70 -3.78
N LEU A 335 17.86 -14.87 -2.73
CA LEU A 335 17.15 -15.08 -1.47
C LEU A 335 15.61 -15.13 -1.67
N GLY A 336 15.05 -14.21 -2.49
CA GLY A 336 13.62 -14.22 -2.80
C GLY A 336 13.17 -15.46 -3.57
N GLY A 337 14.01 -15.96 -4.50
CA GLY A 337 13.77 -17.19 -5.26
C GLY A 337 13.87 -18.45 -4.39
N GLU A 338 14.86 -18.53 -3.52
CA GLU A 338 15.05 -19.64 -2.57
C GLU A 338 13.91 -19.72 -1.56
N PHE A 339 13.46 -18.59 -1.04
CA PHE A 339 12.30 -18.53 -0.14
C PHE A 339 11.02 -19.06 -0.78
N LEU A 340 10.81 -18.84 -2.09
CA LEU A 340 9.61 -19.31 -2.79
C LEU A 340 9.68 -20.79 -3.19
N ARG A 341 10.83 -21.42 -3.20
CA ARG A 341 11.06 -22.80 -3.63
C ARG A 341 10.81 -23.81 -2.54
#